data_c2f56df3d8c2ab89213b6e056b1a7384
#
_entry.id   c2f56df3d8c2ab89213b6e056b1a7384
#
_cell.length_a   1.000
_cell.length_b   1.000
_cell.length_c   1.000
_cell.angle_alpha   90.00
_cell.angle_beta   90.00
_cell.angle_gamma   90.00
#
_symmetry.space_group_name_H-M   'P 1'
#
loop_
_entity.id
_entity.type
_entity.pdbx_description
1 polymer ?
#
loop_
_entity_poly.entity_id
_entity_poly.type
_entity_poly.pdbx_seq_one_letter_code
_entity_poly.pdbx_strand_id
1 'polypeptide(L)'
;MTKCILIFKEIEKCVDLLEIFEERSIFLSRAILIKPNDDKIKSEQEQILLNLSSNLYKIENIENNRILNPKLDREIRQKGMKNWLMPFGFLAGLSFSNMTNLTTFSFLNLNAFGESLIGGLLGLGSGYIGSFFASGSINLNRSKEIRPLLNANKDGKWLIPLEDQNGYELPWNVIKESEPLDIIFLEG
;
A
#
# COMPACT_ATOMS: atom_id res chain seq x y z
N MET A 1 -11.07 -10.08 -4.46
CA MET A 1 -9.76 -9.85 -5.12
C MET A 1 -8.75 -10.78 -4.50
N THR A 2 -8.25 -11.73 -5.28
CA THR A 2 -7.22 -12.66 -4.80
C THR A 2 -5.85 -12.00 -4.99
N LYS A 3 -5.11 -11.91 -3.91
CA LYS A 3 -3.73 -11.42 -3.94
C LYS A 3 -2.83 -12.57 -3.58
N CYS A 4 -1.83 -12.83 -4.40
CA CYS A 4 -0.82 -13.82 -4.08
C CYS A 4 0.58 -13.25 -4.33
N ILE A 5 1.55 -13.82 -3.64
CA ILE A 5 2.95 -13.47 -3.80
C ILE A 5 3.72 -14.73 -4.13
N LEU A 6 4.37 -14.71 -5.28
CA LEU A 6 5.24 -15.78 -5.72
C LEU A 6 6.64 -15.56 -5.17
N ILE A 7 7.28 -16.64 -4.72
CA ILE A 7 8.63 -16.63 -4.17
C ILE A 7 9.54 -17.41 -5.10
N PHE A 8 10.62 -16.79 -5.56
CA PHE A 8 11.62 -17.42 -6.41
C PHE A 8 13.00 -17.36 -5.77
N LYS A 9 13.82 -18.36 -6.07
CA LYS A 9 15.22 -18.39 -5.65
C LYS A 9 16.14 -17.67 -6.64
N GLU A 10 15.80 -17.76 -7.91
CA GLU A 10 16.60 -17.28 -9.04
C GLU A 10 15.84 -16.17 -9.77
N ILE A 11 16.57 -15.11 -10.17
CA ILE A 11 15.99 -13.98 -10.88
C ILE A 11 15.54 -14.39 -12.29
N GLU A 12 16.26 -15.31 -12.91
CA GLU A 12 16.01 -15.78 -14.26
C GLU A 12 14.57 -16.30 -14.39
N LYS A 13 14.13 -17.13 -13.43
CA LYS A 13 12.74 -17.64 -13.41
C LYS A 13 11.70 -16.52 -13.23
N CYS A 14 12.05 -15.45 -12.52
CA CYS A 14 11.18 -14.29 -12.40
C CYS A 14 11.04 -13.58 -13.73
N VAL A 15 12.15 -13.42 -14.46
CA VAL A 15 12.19 -12.75 -15.75
C VAL A 15 11.40 -13.55 -16.77
N ASP A 16 11.65 -14.84 -16.88
CA ASP A 16 10.96 -15.75 -17.80
C ASP A 16 9.44 -15.68 -17.59
N LEU A 17 8.99 -15.70 -16.32
CA LEU A 17 7.57 -15.58 -16.01
C LEU A 17 6.98 -14.24 -16.47
N LEU A 18 7.69 -13.14 -16.21
CA LEU A 18 7.25 -11.81 -16.58
C LEU A 18 7.22 -11.61 -18.10
N GLU A 19 8.19 -12.19 -18.85
CA GLU A 19 8.22 -12.19 -20.31
C GLU A 19 7.05 -12.99 -20.88
N ILE A 20 6.73 -14.17 -20.32
CA ILE A 20 5.55 -14.96 -20.74
C ILE A 20 4.26 -14.17 -20.52
N PHE A 21 4.15 -13.42 -19.40
CA PHE A 21 2.99 -12.59 -19.15
C PHE A 21 2.84 -11.49 -20.21
N GLU A 22 3.95 -10.91 -20.65
CA GLU A 22 3.95 -9.92 -21.70
C GLU A 22 3.59 -10.51 -23.05
N GLU A 23 4.25 -11.58 -23.47
CA GLU A 23 4.00 -12.25 -24.74
C GLU A 23 2.55 -12.70 -24.90
N ARG A 24 1.96 -13.21 -23.81
CA ARG A 24 0.55 -13.65 -23.80
C ARG A 24 -0.44 -12.51 -23.56
N SER A 25 0.03 -11.26 -23.52
CA SER A 25 -0.78 -10.07 -23.22
C SER A 25 -1.63 -10.23 -21.95
N ILE A 26 -1.06 -10.87 -20.92
CA ILE A 26 -1.72 -11.05 -19.64
C ILE A 26 -1.60 -9.70 -18.89
N PHE A 27 -2.68 -8.95 -18.91
CA PHE A 27 -2.74 -7.63 -18.25
C PHE A 27 -2.72 -7.80 -16.73
N LEU A 28 -1.53 -7.69 -16.16
CA LEU A 28 -1.38 -7.44 -14.73
C LEU A 28 -1.40 -5.93 -14.52
N SER A 29 -2.06 -5.46 -13.48
CA SER A 29 -2.15 -4.00 -13.20
C SER A 29 -0.79 -3.37 -12.99
N ARG A 30 0.15 -4.14 -12.47
CA ARG A 30 1.56 -3.82 -12.33
C ARG A 30 2.34 -5.12 -12.18
N ALA A 31 3.27 -5.35 -13.06
CA ALA A 31 4.30 -6.33 -12.80
C ALA A 31 5.37 -5.66 -11.92
N ILE A 32 5.41 -6.03 -10.65
CA ILE A 32 6.40 -5.53 -9.68
C ILE A 32 7.31 -6.70 -9.33
N LEU A 33 8.60 -6.50 -9.52
CA LEU A 33 9.62 -7.41 -9.03
C LEU A 33 10.24 -6.84 -7.76
N ILE A 34 10.13 -7.56 -6.66
CA ILE A 34 10.74 -7.15 -5.39
C ILE A 34 12.06 -7.84 -5.25
N LYS A 35 13.12 -7.03 -5.24
CA LYS A 35 14.47 -7.51 -5.09
C LYS A 35 14.77 -7.91 -3.63
N PRO A 36 15.64 -8.92 -3.40
CA PRO A 36 16.15 -9.20 -2.07
C PRO A 36 17.01 -8.03 -1.54
N ASN A 37 17.41 -8.09 -0.27
CA ASN A 37 18.34 -7.11 0.28
C ASN A 37 19.61 -7.03 -0.56
N ASP A 38 20.13 -5.81 -0.76
CA ASP A 38 21.28 -5.53 -1.63
C ASP A 38 22.51 -6.38 -1.28
N ASP A 39 22.73 -6.68 0.01
CA ASP A 39 23.81 -7.55 0.49
C ASP A 39 23.75 -9.00 -0.03
N LYS A 40 22.64 -9.42 -0.60
CA LYS A 40 22.40 -10.78 -1.10
C LYS A 40 22.37 -10.88 -2.62
N ILE A 41 22.46 -9.75 -3.31
CA ILE A 41 22.45 -9.71 -4.77
C ILE A 41 23.86 -10.00 -5.28
N LYS A 42 23.98 -10.97 -6.19
CA LYS A 42 25.24 -11.27 -6.87
C LYS A 42 25.45 -10.29 -8.03
N SER A 43 26.70 -10.02 -8.38
CA SER A 43 27.08 -9.12 -9.49
C SER A 43 26.45 -9.52 -10.84
N GLU A 44 26.26 -10.80 -11.09
CA GLU A 44 25.56 -11.31 -12.29
C GLU A 44 24.09 -10.90 -12.30
N GLN A 45 23.43 -10.92 -11.16
CA GLN A 45 22.03 -10.54 -11.01
C GLN A 45 21.83 -9.02 -11.17
N GLU A 46 22.82 -8.21 -10.79
CA GLU A 46 22.79 -6.77 -11.05
C GLU A 46 22.79 -6.45 -12.55
N GLN A 47 23.55 -7.20 -13.35
CA GLN A 47 23.54 -7.03 -14.81
C GLN A 47 22.18 -7.38 -15.41
N ILE A 48 21.54 -8.45 -14.94
CA ILE A 48 20.19 -8.82 -15.35
C ILE A 48 19.21 -7.72 -14.99
N LEU A 49 19.29 -7.17 -13.77
CA LEU A 49 18.44 -6.06 -13.32
C LEU A 49 18.62 -4.80 -14.16
N LEU A 50 19.84 -4.47 -14.55
CA LEU A 50 20.13 -3.31 -15.40
C LEU A 50 19.54 -3.49 -16.80
N ASN A 51 19.56 -4.70 -17.35
CA ASN A 51 18.96 -5.02 -18.65
C ASN A 51 17.43 -5.02 -18.59
N LEU A 52 16.84 -5.43 -17.45
CA LEU A 52 15.40 -5.43 -17.21
C LEU A 52 14.81 -4.05 -16.94
N SER A 53 15.62 -3.04 -16.65
CA SER A 53 15.15 -1.68 -16.33
C SER A 53 14.49 -0.95 -17.52
N SER A 54 14.27 -1.64 -18.64
CA SER A 54 13.47 -1.17 -19.75
C SER A 54 11.98 -1.29 -19.46
N ASN A 55 11.35 -0.20 -19.12
CA ASN A 55 9.94 0.21 -19.29
C ASN A 55 8.77 -0.72 -18.85
N LEU A 56 8.93 -2.01 -18.65
CA LEU A 56 7.84 -2.98 -18.45
C LEU A 56 7.64 -3.42 -17.00
N TYR A 57 8.72 -3.46 -16.21
CA TYR A 57 8.66 -3.96 -14.83
C TYR A 57 9.16 -2.90 -13.87
N LYS A 58 8.42 -2.73 -12.78
CA LYS A 58 8.90 -1.88 -11.69
C LYS A 58 9.67 -2.74 -10.69
N ILE A 59 10.97 -2.47 -10.55
CA ILE A 59 11.79 -3.09 -9.53
C ILE A 59 11.65 -2.28 -8.25
N GLU A 60 11.23 -2.91 -7.18
CA GLU A 60 11.06 -2.26 -5.87
C GLU A 60 11.82 -3.01 -4.78
N ASN A 61 12.23 -2.26 -3.76
CA ASN A 61 12.65 -2.84 -2.49
C ASN A 61 11.41 -3.15 -1.68
N ILE A 62 11.49 -4.15 -0.80
CA ILE A 62 10.39 -4.54 0.08
C ILE A 62 9.86 -3.38 0.92
N GLU A 63 10.73 -2.45 1.30
CA GLU A 63 10.39 -1.26 2.10
C GLU A 63 9.48 -0.28 1.35
N ASN A 64 9.63 -0.22 0.03
CA ASN A 64 8.87 0.69 -0.85
C ASN A 64 7.57 0.06 -1.35
N ASN A 65 7.37 -1.23 -1.12
CA ASN A 65 6.17 -1.92 -1.58
C ASN A 65 5.06 -1.83 -0.53
N ARG A 66 3.95 -1.22 -0.92
CA ARG A 66 2.78 -1.01 -0.05
C ARG A 66 2.16 -2.31 0.46
N ILE A 67 2.20 -3.38 -0.34
CA ILE A 67 1.59 -4.67 0.02
C ILE A 67 2.40 -5.33 1.14
N LEU A 68 3.73 -5.22 1.08
CA LEU A 68 4.66 -5.89 1.99
C LEU A 68 5.12 -5.02 3.16
N ASN A 69 4.89 -3.71 3.10
CA ASN A 69 5.23 -2.78 4.18
C ASN A 69 3.97 -2.21 4.85
N PRO A 70 3.50 -2.82 5.96
CA PRO A 70 2.29 -2.36 6.65
C PRO A 70 2.43 -0.93 7.20
N LYS A 71 3.64 -0.48 7.53
CA LYS A 71 3.88 0.88 8.00
C LYS A 71 3.64 1.89 6.87
N LEU A 72 4.21 1.62 5.70
CA LEU A 72 4.02 2.46 4.51
C LEU A 72 2.54 2.49 4.09
N ASP A 73 1.87 1.35 4.08
CA ASP A 73 0.44 1.28 3.78
C ASP A 73 -0.39 2.12 4.76
N ARG A 74 -0.09 2.03 6.05
CA ARG A 74 -0.74 2.85 7.09
C ARG A 74 -0.50 4.34 6.87
N GLU A 75 0.74 4.76 6.59
CA GLU A 75 1.09 6.16 6.34
C GLU A 75 0.35 6.72 5.13
N ILE A 76 0.29 5.96 4.04
CA ILE A 76 -0.43 6.35 2.81
C ILE A 76 -1.93 6.50 3.10
N ARG A 77 -2.53 5.53 3.80
CA ARG A 77 -3.95 5.60 4.19
C ARG A 77 -4.21 6.77 5.12
N GLN A 78 -3.36 6.98 6.11
CA GLN A 78 -3.48 8.08 7.04
C GLN A 78 -3.43 9.43 6.31
N LYS A 79 -2.48 9.59 5.37
CA LYS A 79 -2.39 10.79 4.55
C LYS A 79 -3.67 11.01 3.72
N GLY A 80 -4.21 9.97 3.10
CA GLY A 80 -5.47 10.03 2.38
C GLY A 80 -6.64 10.41 3.27
N MET A 81 -6.79 9.73 4.41
CA MET A 81 -7.85 10.01 5.39
C MET A 81 -7.74 11.42 5.97
N LYS A 82 -6.53 11.88 6.30
CA LYS A 82 -6.26 13.22 6.77
C LYS A 82 -6.72 14.29 5.78
N ASN A 83 -6.38 14.11 4.49
CA ASN A 83 -6.75 15.06 3.44
C ASN A 83 -8.27 15.17 3.25
N TRP A 84 -9.03 14.15 3.64
CA TRP A 84 -10.48 14.12 3.55
C TRP A 84 -11.15 14.57 4.85
N LEU A 85 -10.74 13.99 5.98
CA LEU A 85 -11.41 14.21 7.27
C LEU A 85 -11.15 15.60 7.86
N MET A 86 -9.99 16.21 7.59
CA MET A 86 -9.71 17.55 8.09
C MET A 86 -10.60 18.64 7.47
N PRO A 87 -10.70 18.75 6.12
CA PRO A 87 -11.61 19.73 5.53
C PRO A 87 -13.08 19.45 5.87
N PHE A 88 -13.48 18.19 5.88
CA PHE A 88 -14.83 17.81 6.27
C PHE A 88 -15.12 18.16 7.74
N GLY A 89 -14.21 17.87 8.64
CA GLY A 89 -14.32 18.25 10.05
C GLY A 89 -14.42 19.76 10.24
N PHE A 90 -13.62 20.54 9.49
CA PHE A 90 -13.68 22.00 9.51
C PHE A 90 -15.06 22.51 9.11
N LEU A 91 -15.60 22.06 7.98
CA LEU A 91 -16.94 22.46 7.50
C LEU A 91 -18.05 22.03 8.47
N ALA A 92 -17.96 20.80 8.97
CA ALA A 92 -18.92 20.32 9.97
C ALA A 92 -18.87 21.14 11.26
N GLY A 93 -17.68 21.49 11.73
CA GLY A 93 -17.50 22.34 12.91
C GLY A 93 -18.04 23.75 12.74
N LEU A 94 -17.83 24.37 11.56
CA LEU A 94 -18.45 25.67 11.21
C LEU A 94 -19.97 25.58 11.25
N SER A 95 -20.54 24.56 10.60
CA SER A 95 -21.99 24.38 10.53
C SER A 95 -22.58 24.12 11.90
N PHE A 96 -21.96 23.25 12.70
CA PHE A 96 -22.41 22.91 14.04
C PHE A 96 -22.41 24.14 14.96
N SER A 97 -21.33 24.93 14.95
CA SER A 97 -21.23 26.16 15.74
C SER A 97 -22.34 27.16 15.40
N ASN A 98 -22.63 27.34 14.11
CA ASN A 98 -23.73 28.22 13.68
C ASN A 98 -25.12 27.70 14.09
N MET A 99 -25.36 26.39 14.00
CA MET A 99 -26.68 25.82 14.32
C MET A 99 -26.99 25.82 15.80
N THR A 100 -25.96 25.66 16.65
CA THR A 100 -26.14 25.51 18.10
C THR A 100 -26.00 26.82 18.87
N ASN A 101 -25.66 27.93 18.21
CA ASN A 101 -25.35 29.22 18.87
C ASN A 101 -24.45 28.99 20.07
N LEU A 102 -23.36 28.27 19.87
CA LEU A 102 -22.45 27.86 20.93
C LEU A 102 -21.80 29.07 21.58
N THR A 103 -22.35 29.50 22.71
CA THR A 103 -21.81 30.57 23.56
C THR A 103 -20.68 30.05 24.48
N THR A 104 -20.15 28.86 24.18
CA THR A 104 -19.12 28.17 24.98
C THR A 104 -17.86 29.04 25.16
N PHE A 105 -17.58 29.91 24.20
CA PHE A 105 -16.44 30.81 24.21
C PHE A 105 -16.83 32.29 24.44
N SER A 106 -17.98 32.53 25.04
CA SER A 106 -18.48 33.90 25.33
C SER A 106 -17.49 34.76 26.14
N PHE A 107 -16.61 34.12 26.92
CA PHE A 107 -15.53 34.79 27.66
C PHE A 107 -14.50 35.48 26.77
N LEU A 108 -14.42 35.08 25.45
CA LEU A 108 -13.52 35.71 24.48
C LEU A 108 -14.15 36.92 23.80
N ASN A 109 -15.41 37.26 24.11
CA ASN A 109 -16.14 38.36 23.46
C ASN A 109 -16.07 38.34 21.92
N LEU A 110 -16.11 37.15 21.34
CA LEU A 110 -16.06 36.98 19.89
C LEU A 110 -17.42 37.29 19.29
N ASN A 111 -17.39 37.81 18.06
CA ASN A 111 -18.61 37.92 17.25
C ASN A 111 -18.99 36.53 16.68
N ALA A 112 -20.19 36.39 16.14
CA ALA A 112 -20.72 35.14 15.60
C ALA A 112 -19.77 34.46 14.57
N PHE A 113 -19.03 35.26 13.82
CA PHE A 113 -18.02 34.76 12.87
C PHE A 113 -16.83 34.13 13.58
N GLY A 114 -16.34 34.78 14.69
CA GLY A 114 -15.24 34.27 15.49
C GLY A 114 -15.58 32.93 16.16
N GLU A 115 -16.79 32.82 16.71
CA GLU A 115 -17.29 31.57 17.32
C GLU A 115 -17.39 30.42 16.28
N SER A 116 -17.90 30.73 15.07
CA SER A 116 -17.93 29.76 13.98
C SER A 116 -16.54 29.29 13.58
N LEU A 117 -15.58 30.22 13.51
CA LEU A 117 -14.20 29.88 13.15
C LEU A 117 -13.57 28.93 14.19
N ILE A 118 -13.80 29.17 15.49
CA ILE A 118 -13.34 28.26 16.55
C ILE A 118 -13.98 26.89 16.39
N GLY A 119 -15.28 26.82 16.11
CA GLY A 119 -15.97 25.57 15.82
C GLY A 119 -15.32 24.81 14.65
N GLY A 120 -15.00 25.53 13.58
CA GLY A 120 -14.29 24.99 12.42
C GLY A 120 -12.90 24.45 12.79
N LEU A 121 -12.11 25.18 13.58
CA LEU A 121 -10.79 24.73 14.03
C LEU A 121 -10.85 23.51 14.94
N LEU A 122 -11.81 23.43 15.83
CA LEU A 122 -12.04 22.23 16.66
C LEU A 122 -12.48 21.04 15.81
N GLY A 123 -13.33 21.27 14.82
CA GLY A 123 -13.73 20.26 13.84
C GLY A 123 -12.57 19.75 13.01
N LEU A 124 -11.66 20.64 12.60
CA LEU A 124 -10.43 20.28 11.89
C LEU A 124 -9.51 19.42 12.78
N GLY A 125 -9.33 19.75 14.04
CA GLY A 125 -8.58 18.96 15.02
C GLY A 125 -9.19 17.59 15.25
N SER A 126 -10.51 17.51 15.37
CA SER A 126 -11.27 16.27 15.49
C SER A 126 -11.08 15.39 14.23
N GLY A 127 -11.16 15.98 13.03
CA GLY A 127 -10.90 15.29 11.76
C GLY A 127 -9.47 14.73 11.67
N TYR A 128 -8.49 15.49 12.18
CA TYR A 128 -7.11 15.03 12.27
C TYR A 128 -6.98 13.80 13.17
N ILE A 129 -7.50 13.85 14.39
CA ILE A 129 -7.49 12.73 15.34
C ILE A 129 -8.25 11.53 14.74
N GLY A 130 -9.42 11.76 14.16
CA GLY A 130 -10.22 10.73 13.50
C GLY A 130 -9.45 10.00 12.39
N SER A 131 -8.56 10.69 11.67
CA SER A 131 -7.72 10.09 10.63
C SER A 131 -6.76 9.04 11.19
N PHE A 132 -6.26 9.18 12.41
CA PHE A 132 -5.42 8.18 13.07
C PHE A 132 -6.20 6.89 13.39
N PHE A 133 -7.40 7.05 13.95
CA PHE A 133 -8.23 5.89 14.28
C PHE A 133 -8.69 5.16 13.02
N ALA A 134 -9.14 5.89 12.00
CA ALA A 134 -9.57 5.30 10.73
C ALA A 134 -8.43 4.56 10.02
N SER A 135 -7.19 5.08 10.07
CA SER A 135 -6.02 4.43 9.47
C SER A 135 -5.46 3.28 10.31
N GLY A 136 -5.79 3.25 11.62
CA GLY A 136 -5.31 2.24 12.58
C GLY A 136 -6.00 0.88 12.49
N SER A 137 -7.14 0.79 11.81
CA SER A 137 -7.93 -0.44 11.65
C SER A 137 -7.28 -1.45 10.69
N ILE A 138 -5.94 -1.54 10.68
CA ILE A 138 -5.23 -2.51 9.86
C ILE A 138 -5.31 -3.88 10.54
N ASN A 139 -5.73 -4.85 9.75
CA ASN A 139 -5.89 -6.24 10.15
C ASN A 139 -4.57 -6.78 10.73
N LEU A 140 -4.56 -7.11 12.02
CA LEU A 140 -3.39 -7.70 12.71
C LEU A 140 -2.98 -9.04 12.09
N ASN A 141 -3.89 -9.73 11.41
CA ASN A 141 -3.64 -10.98 10.69
C ASN A 141 -2.66 -10.78 9.53
N ARG A 142 -2.74 -9.65 8.83
CA ARG A 142 -1.85 -9.33 7.70
C ARG A 142 -0.37 -9.32 8.10
N SER A 143 -0.06 -8.93 9.32
CA SER A 143 1.32 -8.97 9.83
C SER A 143 1.87 -10.38 9.95
N LYS A 144 1.01 -11.38 10.20
CA LYS A 144 1.42 -12.80 10.29
C LYS A 144 1.68 -13.38 8.91
N GLU A 145 0.87 -13.01 7.91
CA GLU A 145 1.02 -13.46 6.53
C GLU A 145 2.26 -12.88 5.85
N ILE A 146 2.62 -11.63 6.19
CA ILE A 146 3.78 -10.94 5.61
C ILE A 146 5.11 -11.43 6.20
N ARG A 147 5.17 -11.91 7.44
CA ARG A 147 6.41 -12.37 8.08
C ARG A 147 7.19 -13.42 7.26
N PRO A 148 6.58 -14.48 6.72
CA PRO A 148 7.28 -15.44 5.88
C PRO A 148 7.93 -14.79 4.65
N LEU A 149 7.23 -13.83 4.03
CA LEU A 149 7.70 -13.07 2.87
C LEU A 149 8.91 -12.20 3.21
N LEU A 150 8.87 -11.51 4.36
CA LEU A 150 9.99 -10.71 4.85
C LEU A 150 11.23 -11.58 5.10
N ASN A 151 11.04 -12.77 5.67
CA ASN A 151 12.13 -13.71 5.92
C ASN A 151 12.67 -14.25 4.59
N ALA A 152 11.81 -14.65 3.66
CA ALA A 152 12.23 -15.11 2.35
C ALA A 152 13.07 -14.05 1.61
N ASN A 153 12.65 -12.78 1.65
CA ASN A 153 13.40 -11.68 1.04
C ASN A 153 14.77 -11.45 1.71
N LYS A 154 14.83 -11.52 3.04
CA LYS A 154 16.11 -11.47 3.78
C LYS A 154 17.05 -12.64 3.45
N ASP A 155 16.48 -13.81 3.14
CA ASP A 155 17.22 -15.00 2.71
C ASP A 155 17.68 -14.94 1.24
N GLY A 156 17.50 -13.80 0.58
CA GLY A 156 17.96 -13.59 -0.79
C GLY A 156 16.99 -14.07 -1.86
N LYS A 157 15.71 -14.25 -1.52
CA LYS A 157 14.67 -14.68 -2.47
C LYS A 157 13.97 -13.48 -3.12
N TRP A 158 13.57 -13.67 -4.36
CA TRP A 158 12.84 -12.72 -5.18
C TRP A 158 11.34 -12.91 -4.97
N LEU A 159 10.58 -11.80 -4.97
CA LEU A 159 9.15 -11.84 -4.75
C LEU A 159 8.42 -11.15 -5.92
N ILE A 160 7.35 -11.77 -6.41
CA ILE A 160 6.46 -11.18 -7.41
C ILE A 160 5.05 -11.12 -6.83
N PRO A 161 4.58 -9.94 -6.39
CA PRO A 161 3.20 -9.75 -5.99
C PRO A 161 2.30 -9.72 -7.23
N LEU A 162 1.29 -10.57 -7.22
CA LEU A 162 0.24 -10.62 -8.24
C LEU A 162 -1.10 -10.27 -7.59
N GLU A 163 -1.87 -9.47 -8.29
CA GLU A 163 -3.21 -9.05 -7.88
C GLU A 163 -4.19 -9.33 -9.02
N ASP A 164 -5.26 -10.06 -8.70
CA ASP A 164 -6.38 -10.28 -9.60
C ASP A 164 -7.06 -8.95 -9.93
N GLN A 165 -7.25 -8.67 -11.22
CA GLN A 165 -7.90 -7.47 -11.70
C GLN A 165 -9.27 -7.77 -12.31
N ASN A 166 -10.29 -7.07 -11.83
CA ASN A 166 -11.59 -6.94 -12.47
C ASN A 166 -12.24 -8.26 -12.95
N GLY A 167 -12.05 -9.36 -12.19
CA GLY A 167 -12.65 -10.66 -12.51
C GLY A 167 -11.87 -11.50 -13.52
N TYR A 168 -10.66 -11.11 -13.90
CA TYR A 168 -9.74 -11.97 -14.63
C TYR A 168 -9.00 -12.84 -13.64
N GLU A 169 -9.21 -14.15 -13.74
CA GLU A 169 -8.47 -15.11 -12.92
C GLU A 169 -6.97 -15.07 -13.24
N LEU A 170 -6.17 -15.25 -12.19
CA LEU A 170 -4.72 -15.36 -12.36
C LEU A 170 -4.38 -16.56 -13.27
N PRO A 171 -3.39 -16.44 -14.15
CA PRO A 171 -3.02 -17.51 -15.10
C PRO A 171 -2.28 -18.64 -14.40
N TRP A 172 -2.99 -19.43 -13.60
CA TRP A 172 -2.42 -20.48 -12.76
C TRP A 172 -1.57 -21.51 -13.51
N ASN A 173 -1.90 -21.79 -14.77
CA ASN A 173 -1.14 -22.72 -15.57
C ASN A 173 0.28 -22.19 -15.81
N VAL A 174 0.40 -20.92 -16.19
CA VAL A 174 1.70 -20.25 -16.42
C VAL A 174 2.48 -20.11 -15.11
N ILE A 175 1.80 -19.75 -14.03
CA ILE A 175 2.42 -19.61 -12.71
C ILE A 175 2.99 -20.95 -12.24
N LYS A 176 2.28 -22.05 -12.45
CA LYS A 176 2.76 -23.39 -12.07
C LYS A 176 3.93 -23.84 -12.94
N GLU A 177 3.89 -23.55 -14.25
CA GLU A 177 4.98 -23.85 -15.19
C GLU A 177 6.29 -23.13 -14.82
N SER A 178 6.22 -21.94 -14.22
CA SER A 178 7.40 -21.19 -13.78
C SER A 178 8.06 -21.74 -12.51
N GLU A 179 7.45 -22.76 -11.89
CA GLU A 179 7.96 -23.45 -10.69
C GLU A 179 8.40 -22.49 -9.56
N PRO A 180 7.52 -21.65 -9.03
CA PRO A 180 7.85 -20.83 -7.87
C PRO A 180 8.19 -21.73 -6.68
N LEU A 181 9.10 -21.28 -5.84
CA LEU A 181 9.49 -21.98 -4.62
C LEU A 181 8.31 -22.11 -3.65
N ASP A 182 7.48 -21.06 -3.60
CA ASP A 182 6.28 -21.03 -2.76
C ASP A 182 5.29 -19.98 -3.29
N ILE A 183 4.02 -20.13 -2.96
CA ILE A 183 2.94 -19.20 -3.30
C ILE A 183 2.16 -18.86 -2.04
N ILE A 184 2.25 -17.60 -1.61
CA ILE A 184 1.55 -17.14 -0.40
C ILE A 184 0.34 -16.30 -0.82
N PHE A 185 -0.84 -16.72 -0.37
CA PHE A 185 -2.07 -15.97 -0.56
C PHE A 185 -2.24 -14.94 0.56
N LEU A 186 -2.61 -13.73 0.20
CA LEU A 186 -2.93 -12.68 1.14
C LEU A 186 -4.44 -12.50 1.21
N GLU A 187 -5.00 -12.55 2.41
CA GLU A 187 -6.39 -12.18 2.63
C GLU A 187 -6.57 -10.68 2.39
N GLY A 188 -7.57 -10.33 1.58
CA GLY A 188 -7.87 -8.97 1.13
C GLY A 188 -8.52 -8.08 2.20
#